data_9d8610ef003c01a7ebb62b0ba2e3475c
#
_entry.id   9d8610ef003c01a7ebb62b0ba2e3475c
#
_cell.length_a   1.000
_cell.length_b   1.000
_cell.length_c   1.000
_cell.angle_alpha   90.00
_cell.angle_beta   90.00
_cell.angle_gamma   90.00
#
_symmetry.space_group_name_H-M   'P 1'
#
loop_
_entity.id
_entity.type
_entity.pdbx_description
1 polymer ?
#
loop_
_entity_poly.entity_id
_entity_poly.type
_entity_poly.pdbx_seq_one_letter_code
_entity_poly.pdbx_strand_id
1 'polypeptide(L)'
;MNIVRVALAVPLPRFFDYLYSPHLTPIVGGRVLVPFGSQKRVGIVVDLPTSSDVAKEKLKPIIDVLDAESLFNSTTWDWLAWSANYYRAALGDVLFQALPVKLRNGESAVKNDSTFWRITDLGKQALESGELKRAKKQIEALSLLLTQDLEKGNNEISSAIWSALKGKDYVEEIIVPTEQKSWQQALGDNPLVNLDNRLTLNKQQALAFSQLLFQEGFNVWLLEGVTGSGKTEIYLQYIEEVLKKGKQVLVLVPEIGLTPQTVRRFQARFNVEIDVLHSNLNDTQRLNVWERARTGQSAIVIGTRSALFTQFSDLGLIILDEEHDGSFKQQDGWRYHARDLGIVLAQKLNIPILLGSATPSLESVNNVQNGKYHHLVLSKRAGN
;
A
#
# COMPACT_ATOMS: atom_id res chain seq x y z
N MET A 1 27.30 -22.68 11.17
CA MET A 1 27.19 -21.46 11.97
C MET A 1 25.97 -20.72 11.42
N ASN A 2 25.03 -20.33 12.27
CA ASN A 2 23.80 -19.67 11.78
C ASN A 2 24.05 -18.15 11.67
N ILE A 3 24.33 -17.70 10.45
CA ILE A 3 24.63 -16.31 10.16
C ILE A 3 23.45 -15.70 9.37
N VAL A 4 23.08 -14.49 9.74
CA VAL A 4 22.10 -13.69 9.02
C VAL A 4 22.73 -12.38 8.59
N ARG A 5 22.62 -12.05 7.32
CA ARG A 5 23.08 -10.78 6.74
C ARG A 5 21.94 -9.80 6.66
N VAL A 6 22.14 -8.60 7.19
CA VAL A 6 21.08 -7.64 7.46
C VAL A 6 21.42 -6.29 6.83
N ALA A 7 20.47 -5.71 6.11
CA ALA A 7 20.48 -4.31 5.69
C ALA A 7 19.86 -3.44 6.79
N LEU A 8 20.51 -2.34 7.13
CA LEU A 8 20.03 -1.33 8.09
C LEU A 8 19.75 -0.01 7.36
N ALA A 9 18.82 0.77 7.89
CA ALA A 9 18.60 2.14 7.44
C ALA A 9 19.73 3.05 7.95
N VAL A 10 20.90 2.91 7.35
CA VAL A 10 22.10 3.72 7.61
C VAL A 10 22.73 4.08 6.26
N PRO A 11 23.32 5.28 6.11
CA PRO A 11 23.89 5.74 4.84
C PRO A 11 25.24 5.05 4.54
N LEU A 12 25.30 3.75 4.72
CA LEU A 12 26.48 2.93 4.48
C LEU A 12 26.13 1.86 3.42
N PRO A 13 26.86 1.78 2.32
CA PRO A 13 26.61 0.79 1.26
C PRO A 13 27.17 -0.58 1.63
N ARG A 14 26.86 -1.07 2.82
CA ARG A 14 27.28 -2.38 3.33
C ARG A 14 26.19 -3.04 4.15
N PHE A 15 26.26 -4.36 4.24
CA PHE A 15 25.45 -5.18 5.12
C PHE A 15 26.17 -5.48 6.42
N PHE A 16 25.41 -5.98 7.39
CA PHE A 16 25.90 -6.34 8.71
C PHE A 16 25.55 -7.80 9.00
N ASP A 17 26.58 -8.59 9.36
CA ASP A 17 26.37 -9.98 9.68
C ASP A 17 26.16 -10.14 11.20
N TYR A 18 25.19 -10.99 11.55
CA TYR A 18 24.81 -11.34 12.91
C TYR A 18 24.69 -12.84 13.05
N LEU A 19 24.68 -13.33 14.29
CA LEU A 19 24.34 -14.72 14.59
C LEU A 19 22.86 -14.86 14.89
N TYR A 20 22.30 -16.04 14.66
CA TYR A 20 20.97 -16.35 15.17
C TYR A 20 20.93 -17.73 15.82
N SER A 21 20.06 -17.88 16.83
CA SER A 21 19.80 -19.12 17.53
C SER A 21 19.02 -20.09 16.64
N PRO A 22 19.19 -21.42 16.76
CA PRO A 22 18.39 -22.42 16.02
C PRO A 22 16.87 -22.30 16.22
N HIS A 23 16.43 -21.66 17.30
CA HIS A 23 15.02 -21.43 17.58
C HIS A 23 14.44 -20.25 16.80
N LEU A 24 15.28 -19.39 16.25
CA LEU A 24 14.89 -18.24 15.43
C LEU A 24 15.01 -18.64 13.96
N THR A 25 14.00 -18.29 13.18
CA THR A 25 13.93 -18.60 11.74
C THR A 25 13.87 -17.33 10.91
N PRO A 26 14.99 -16.56 10.81
CA PRO A 26 15.01 -15.38 9.96
C PRO A 26 14.87 -15.81 8.49
N ILE A 27 14.15 -15.00 7.73
CA ILE A 27 13.90 -15.22 6.30
C ILE A 27 14.33 -14.00 5.49
N VAL A 28 14.78 -14.19 4.26
CA VAL A 28 15.15 -13.10 3.35
C VAL A 28 13.91 -12.25 3.05
N GLY A 29 14.04 -10.93 3.17
CA GLY A 29 12.94 -9.98 3.03
C GLY A 29 12.11 -9.78 4.30
N GLY A 30 12.31 -10.57 5.35
CA GLY A 30 11.73 -10.36 6.67
C GLY A 30 12.58 -9.43 7.52
N ARG A 31 11.97 -8.89 8.59
CA ARG A 31 12.64 -7.99 9.52
C ARG A 31 13.16 -8.73 10.75
N VAL A 32 14.27 -8.25 11.25
CA VAL A 32 14.88 -8.71 12.50
C VAL A 32 15.21 -7.51 13.40
N LEU A 33 15.18 -7.71 14.71
CA LEU A 33 15.68 -6.75 15.67
C LEU A 33 17.14 -7.07 16.01
N VAL A 34 18.03 -6.11 15.82
CA VAL A 34 19.46 -6.32 15.99
C VAL A 34 20.09 -5.28 16.93
N PRO A 35 21.16 -5.64 17.65
CA PRO A 35 21.95 -4.65 18.39
C PRO A 35 22.85 -3.86 17.42
N PHE A 36 22.78 -2.54 17.46
CA PHE A 36 23.63 -1.66 16.64
C PHE A 36 24.19 -0.51 17.49
N GLY A 37 25.48 -0.54 17.77
CA GLY A 37 26.09 0.33 18.79
C GLY A 37 25.50 0.06 20.17
N SER A 38 24.97 1.12 20.80
CA SER A 38 24.26 1.07 22.09
C SER A 38 22.73 0.94 21.93
N GLN A 39 22.21 0.91 20.68
CA GLN A 39 20.79 0.89 20.38
C GLN A 39 20.37 -0.46 19.81
N LYS A 40 19.06 -0.72 19.85
CA LYS A 40 18.40 -1.76 19.07
C LYS A 40 17.85 -1.14 17.79
N ARG A 41 18.00 -1.82 16.65
CA ARG A 41 17.46 -1.36 15.37
C ARG A 41 16.74 -2.49 14.65
N VAL A 42 15.74 -2.12 13.90
CA VAL A 42 15.11 -3.01 12.92
C VAL A 42 16.02 -3.09 11.71
N GLY A 43 16.24 -4.30 11.23
CA GLY A 43 16.96 -4.57 9.98
C GLY A 43 16.15 -5.49 9.09
N ILE A 44 16.46 -5.50 7.79
CA ILE A 44 15.84 -6.37 6.81
C ILE A 44 16.88 -7.43 6.43
N VAL A 45 16.48 -8.70 6.51
CA VAL A 45 17.35 -9.82 6.13
C VAL A 45 17.55 -9.82 4.62
N VAL A 46 18.81 -9.80 4.19
CA VAL A 46 19.15 -9.80 2.76
C VAL A 46 19.75 -11.12 2.31
N ASP A 47 20.32 -11.91 3.24
CA ASP A 47 20.94 -13.18 2.93
C ASP A 47 21.11 -14.05 4.21
N LEU A 48 21.26 -15.35 4.05
CA LEU A 48 21.58 -16.33 5.10
C LEU A 48 22.86 -17.05 4.75
N PRO A 49 24.03 -16.39 4.82
CA PRO A 49 25.29 -16.95 4.36
C PRO A 49 25.82 -18.02 5.32
N THR A 50 26.60 -18.94 4.79
CA THR A 50 27.28 -20.00 5.57
C THR A 50 28.56 -19.53 6.27
N SER A 51 29.14 -18.40 5.81
CA SER A 51 30.35 -17.77 6.33
C SER A 51 30.25 -16.26 6.35
N SER A 52 31.10 -15.60 7.13
CA SER A 52 31.20 -14.13 7.23
C SER A 52 32.67 -13.72 7.20
N ASP A 53 32.93 -12.55 6.63
CA ASP A 53 34.26 -11.91 6.67
C ASP A 53 34.55 -11.28 8.06
N VAL A 54 33.55 -11.20 8.93
CA VAL A 54 33.69 -10.71 10.30
C VAL A 54 34.10 -11.84 11.22
N ALA A 55 35.15 -11.64 12.02
CA ALA A 55 35.60 -12.63 13.00
C ALA A 55 34.44 -13.03 13.94
N LYS A 56 34.33 -14.33 14.24
CA LYS A 56 33.20 -14.92 14.97
C LYS A 56 32.95 -14.23 16.33
N GLU A 57 34.00 -13.85 17.00
CA GLU A 57 33.98 -13.20 18.34
C GLU A 57 33.39 -11.79 18.29
N LYS A 58 33.32 -11.20 17.10
CA LYS A 58 32.74 -9.86 16.86
C LYS A 58 31.28 -9.90 16.39
N LEU A 59 30.81 -11.08 15.97
CA LEU A 59 29.43 -11.26 15.54
C LEU A 59 28.51 -11.27 16.76
N LYS A 60 27.55 -10.35 16.79
CA LYS A 60 26.53 -10.28 17.85
C LYS A 60 25.30 -11.11 17.43
N PRO A 61 24.56 -11.69 18.39
CA PRO A 61 23.30 -12.34 18.07
C PRO A 61 22.22 -11.31 17.73
N ILE A 62 21.30 -11.67 16.82
CA ILE A 62 20.03 -10.93 16.66
C ILE A 62 19.24 -11.06 17.96
N ILE A 63 18.34 -10.08 18.19
CA ILE A 63 17.52 -10.02 19.40
C ILE A 63 16.22 -10.78 19.15
N ASP A 64 15.60 -10.57 17.97
CA ASP A 64 14.32 -11.18 17.63
C ASP A 64 14.11 -11.25 16.12
N VAL A 65 13.17 -12.09 15.67
CA VAL A 65 12.63 -12.17 14.31
C VAL A 65 11.22 -11.61 14.31
N LEU A 66 10.99 -10.56 13.52
CA LEU A 66 9.72 -9.81 13.55
C LEU A 66 8.69 -10.34 12.56
N ASP A 67 9.11 -11.05 11.51
CA ASP A 67 8.24 -11.53 10.44
C ASP A 67 8.46 -13.03 10.18
N ALA A 68 7.36 -13.77 10.07
CA ALA A 68 7.36 -15.18 9.68
C ALA A 68 7.44 -15.36 8.16
N GLU A 69 7.17 -14.30 7.37
CA GLU A 69 7.19 -14.30 5.91
C GLU A 69 7.91 -13.06 5.38
N SER A 70 8.38 -13.13 4.13
CA SER A 70 8.95 -11.96 3.46
C SER A 70 7.93 -10.85 3.32
N LEU A 71 8.33 -9.61 3.61
CA LEU A 71 7.52 -8.42 3.34
C LEU A 71 7.50 -8.05 1.86
N PHE A 72 8.39 -8.60 1.07
CA PHE A 72 8.55 -8.31 -0.35
C PHE A 72 8.38 -9.59 -1.17
N ASN A 73 7.57 -9.57 -2.20
CA ASN A 73 7.60 -10.63 -3.21
C ASN A 73 8.88 -10.51 -4.05
N SER A 74 9.21 -11.58 -4.79
CA SER A 74 10.45 -11.64 -5.59
C SER A 74 10.57 -10.49 -6.59
N THR A 75 9.50 -10.14 -7.27
CA THR A 75 9.50 -9.05 -8.27
C THR A 75 9.77 -7.69 -7.62
N THR A 76 9.13 -7.41 -6.48
CA THR A 76 9.37 -6.17 -5.73
C THR A 76 10.80 -6.12 -5.19
N TRP A 77 11.30 -7.24 -4.67
CA TRP A 77 12.69 -7.34 -4.21
C TRP A 77 13.68 -7.01 -5.31
N ASP A 78 13.55 -7.66 -6.46
CA ASP A 78 14.42 -7.44 -7.62
C ASP A 78 14.33 -6.02 -8.17
N TRP A 79 13.14 -5.44 -8.13
CA TRP A 79 12.93 -4.04 -8.53
C TRP A 79 13.63 -3.06 -7.59
N LEU A 80 13.51 -3.25 -6.26
CA LEU A 80 14.16 -2.40 -5.27
C LEU A 80 15.69 -2.58 -5.30
N ALA A 81 16.18 -3.80 -5.44
CA ALA A 81 17.62 -4.08 -5.58
C ALA A 81 18.20 -3.45 -6.85
N TRP A 82 17.48 -3.57 -7.98
CA TRP A 82 17.86 -2.88 -9.22
C TRP A 82 17.90 -1.36 -9.02
N SER A 83 16.90 -0.79 -8.36
CA SER A 83 16.83 0.66 -8.17
C SER A 83 17.94 1.18 -7.25
N ALA A 84 18.31 0.44 -6.20
CA ALA A 84 19.44 0.76 -5.34
C ALA A 84 20.74 0.85 -6.16
N ASN A 85 20.97 -0.12 -7.04
CA ASN A 85 22.14 -0.14 -7.90
C ASN A 85 22.12 0.99 -8.94
N TYR A 86 20.96 1.22 -9.59
CA TYR A 86 20.80 2.25 -10.62
C TYR A 86 21.04 3.66 -10.06
N TYR A 87 20.43 3.99 -8.92
CA TYR A 87 20.57 5.30 -8.27
C TYR A 87 21.77 5.41 -7.33
N ARG A 88 22.61 4.36 -7.24
CA ARG A 88 23.77 4.31 -6.33
C ARG A 88 23.39 4.61 -4.86
N ALA A 89 22.22 4.14 -4.45
CA ALA A 89 21.73 4.24 -3.08
C ALA A 89 22.08 3.00 -2.27
N ALA A 90 22.21 3.13 -0.95
CA ALA A 90 22.36 1.97 -0.08
C ALA A 90 21.07 1.14 -0.11
N LEU A 91 21.18 -0.19 -0.28
CA LEU A 91 20.00 -1.06 -0.36
C LEU A 91 19.14 -0.97 0.90
N GLY A 92 19.74 -0.81 2.08
CA GLY A 92 19.02 -0.59 3.32
C GLY A 92 18.09 0.64 3.25
N ASP A 93 18.59 1.77 2.76
CA ASP A 93 17.76 2.98 2.63
C ASP A 93 16.59 2.76 1.67
N VAL A 94 16.84 2.07 0.56
CA VAL A 94 15.80 1.75 -0.45
C VAL A 94 14.73 0.84 0.13
N LEU A 95 15.11 -0.27 0.76
CA LEU A 95 14.18 -1.23 1.36
C LEU A 95 13.34 -0.59 2.47
N PHE A 96 13.96 0.22 3.32
CA PHE A 96 13.24 0.91 4.39
C PHE A 96 12.30 2.00 3.86
N GLN A 97 12.68 2.75 2.81
CA GLN A 97 11.77 3.72 2.20
C GLN A 97 10.55 3.07 1.53
N ALA A 98 10.69 1.84 1.08
CA ALA A 98 9.58 1.07 0.50
C ALA A 98 8.58 0.54 1.54
N LEU A 99 8.87 0.66 2.84
CA LEU A 99 7.99 0.20 3.92
C LEU A 99 7.28 1.37 4.60
N PRO A 100 6.04 1.18 5.09
CA PRO A 100 5.38 2.10 6.01
C PRO A 100 6.22 2.36 7.29
N VAL A 101 6.09 3.55 7.85
CA VAL A 101 6.86 3.97 9.06
C VAL A 101 6.70 2.99 10.22
N LYS A 102 5.49 2.51 10.47
CA LYS A 102 5.22 1.54 11.55
C LYS A 102 6.02 0.24 11.37
N LEU A 103 6.11 -0.25 10.15
CA LEU A 103 6.94 -1.43 9.87
C LEU A 103 8.42 -1.16 10.07
N ARG A 104 8.90 0.04 9.69
CA ARG A 104 10.29 0.46 9.95
C ARG A 104 10.62 0.49 11.45
N ASN A 105 9.63 0.78 12.29
CA ASN A 105 9.74 0.85 13.75
C ASN A 105 9.56 -0.51 14.44
N GLY A 106 9.31 -1.59 13.70
CA GLY A 106 9.18 -2.94 14.23
C GLY A 106 7.77 -3.34 14.63
N GLU A 107 6.74 -2.55 14.31
CA GLU A 107 5.35 -2.96 14.51
C GLU A 107 5.00 -4.11 13.54
N SER A 108 4.02 -4.93 13.93
CA SER A 108 3.60 -6.08 13.11
C SER A 108 3.03 -5.63 11.77
N ALA A 109 3.35 -6.39 10.71
CA ALA A 109 2.75 -6.24 9.38
C ALA A 109 1.34 -6.87 9.33
N VAL A 110 0.99 -7.70 10.29
CA VAL A 110 -0.27 -8.43 10.32
C VAL A 110 -1.18 -7.80 11.36
N LYS A 111 -2.21 -7.10 10.90
CA LYS A 111 -3.40 -6.81 11.69
C LYS A 111 -4.45 -7.84 11.33
N ASN A 112 -4.37 -9.02 11.93
CA ASN A 112 -5.29 -10.09 11.57
C ASN A 112 -6.55 -10.14 12.41
N ASP A 113 -6.62 -9.33 13.48
CA ASP A 113 -7.65 -9.56 14.45
C ASP A 113 -8.26 -8.24 14.89
N SER A 114 -9.52 -8.06 14.59
CA SER A 114 -10.31 -7.04 15.26
C SER A 114 -10.53 -7.49 16.68
N THR A 115 -10.21 -6.63 17.65
CA THR A 115 -10.51 -6.86 19.05
C THR A 115 -11.92 -6.36 19.32
N PHE A 116 -12.77 -7.23 19.87
CA PHE A 116 -14.12 -6.89 20.27
C PHE A 116 -14.28 -6.98 21.78
N TRP A 117 -15.18 -6.18 22.29
CA TRP A 117 -15.71 -6.32 23.63
C TRP A 117 -16.86 -7.32 23.62
N ARG A 118 -16.81 -8.29 24.50
CA ARG A 118 -17.88 -9.27 24.77
C ARG A 118 -18.31 -9.19 26.21
N ILE A 119 -19.61 -9.30 26.46
CA ILE A 119 -20.14 -9.39 27.84
C ILE A 119 -19.81 -10.76 28.42
N THR A 120 -19.32 -10.77 29.66
CA THR A 120 -19.13 -12.00 30.46
C THR A 120 -20.40 -12.42 31.15
N ASP A 121 -20.44 -13.63 31.72
CA ASP A 121 -21.58 -14.06 32.52
C ASP A 121 -21.73 -13.22 33.80
N LEU A 122 -20.64 -12.73 34.37
CA LEU A 122 -20.69 -11.76 35.48
C LEU A 122 -21.32 -10.44 35.04
N GLY A 123 -21.02 -9.97 33.84
CA GLY A 123 -21.63 -8.76 33.27
C GLY A 123 -23.14 -8.91 33.05
N LYS A 124 -23.61 -10.08 32.61
CA LYS A 124 -25.05 -10.39 32.48
C LYS A 124 -25.74 -10.38 33.85
N GLN A 125 -25.16 -11.06 34.84
CA GLN A 125 -25.68 -11.08 36.21
C GLN A 125 -25.74 -9.69 36.85
N ALA A 126 -24.71 -8.85 36.60
CA ALA A 126 -24.69 -7.47 37.11
C ALA A 126 -25.79 -6.58 36.52
N LEU A 127 -26.20 -6.83 35.27
CA LEU A 127 -27.36 -6.19 34.64
C LEU A 127 -28.66 -6.64 35.29
N GLU A 128 -28.85 -7.95 35.49
CA GLU A 128 -30.07 -8.56 36.05
C GLU A 128 -30.25 -8.22 37.52
N SER A 129 -29.19 -8.25 38.33
CA SER A 129 -29.23 -7.93 39.76
C SER A 129 -29.46 -6.45 40.06
N GLY A 130 -29.29 -5.59 39.06
CA GLY A 130 -29.42 -4.14 39.23
C GLY A 130 -28.27 -3.50 40.02
N GLU A 131 -27.14 -4.16 40.15
CA GLU A 131 -25.94 -3.65 40.83
C GLU A 131 -25.46 -2.32 40.25
N LEU A 132 -25.70 -2.10 38.95
CA LEU A 132 -25.29 -0.92 38.19
C LEU A 132 -26.32 0.22 38.16
N LYS A 133 -27.37 0.22 39.02
CA LYS A 133 -28.49 1.20 38.97
C LYS A 133 -28.08 2.67 38.84
N ARG A 134 -26.91 3.05 39.32
CA ARG A 134 -26.39 4.44 39.27
C ARG A 134 -25.46 4.71 38.11
N ALA A 135 -25.08 3.70 37.31
CA ALA A 135 -24.09 3.80 36.26
C ALA A 135 -24.73 3.66 34.85
N LYS A 136 -25.65 4.58 34.51
CA LYS A 136 -26.43 4.53 33.25
C LYS A 136 -25.65 4.18 32.00
N LYS A 137 -24.46 4.78 31.80
CA LYS A 137 -23.62 4.52 30.64
C LYS A 137 -22.97 3.13 30.63
N GLN A 138 -22.71 2.53 31.81
CA GLN A 138 -22.25 1.15 31.90
C GLN A 138 -23.36 0.17 31.57
N ILE A 139 -24.61 0.46 32.04
CA ILE A 139 -25.80 -0.32 31.67
C ILE A 139 -26.01 -0.28 30.15
N GLU A 140 -25.95 0.90 29.55
CA GLU A 140 -26.07 1.09 28.08
C GLU A 140 -25.03 0.25 27.32
N ALA A 141 -23.75 0.31 27.72
CA ALA A 141 -22.66 -0.46 27.12
C ALA A 141 -22.90 -1.97 27.23
N LEU A 142 -23.27 -2.48 28.43
CA LEU A 142 -23.55 -3.89 28.62
C LEU A 142 -24.83 -4.35 27.90
N SER A 143 -25.83 -3.49 27.79
CA SER A 143 -27.06 -3.80 27.06
C SER A 143 -26.83 -3.94 25.56
N LEU A 144 -25.95 -3.12 24.98
CA LEU A 144 -25.54 -3.26 23.60
C LEU A 144 -24.80 -4.60 23.39
N LEU A 145 -23.93 -4.99 24.31
CA LEU A 145 -23.20 -6.26 24.24
C LEU A 145 -24.07 -7.51 24.40
N LEU A 146 -25.30 -7.39 24.87
CA LEU A 146 -26.26 -8.51 24.87
C LEU A 146 -26.73 -8.87 23.47
N THR A 147 -26.66 -7.92 22.50
CA THR A 147 -27.15 -8.11 21.14
C THR A 147 -26.03 -8.45 20.18
N GLN A 148 -24.84 -7.90 20.39
CA GLN A 148 -23.67 -8.10 19.53
C GLN A 148 -22.37 -7.71 20.23
N ASP A 149 -21.27 -8.36 19.84
CA ASP A 149 -19.93 -7.93 20.25
C ASP A 149 -19.62 -6.56 19.61
N LEU A 150 -18.97 -5.65 20.35
CA LEU A 150 -18.66 -4.30 19.89
C LEU A 150 -17.16 -4.16 19.62
N GLU A 151 -16.81 -3.68 18.42
CA GLU A 151 -15.41 -3.48 18.04
C GLU A 151 -14.72 -2.47 18.96
N LYS A 152 -13.52 -2.81 19.42
CA LYS A 152 -12.70 -1.93 20.26
C LYS A 152 -12.25 -0.72 19.45
N GLY A 153 -12.67 0.48 19.85
CA GLY A 153 -12.43 1.72 19.11
C GLY A 153 -13.69 2.32 18.49
N ASN A 154 -14.84 1.65 18.61
CA ASN A 154 -16.12 2.29 18.35
C ASN A 154 -16.31 3.47 19.31
N ASN A 155 -16.49 4.69 18.78
CA ASN A 155 -16.52 5.93 19.53
C ASN A 155 -17.85 6.19 20.28
N GLU A 156 -18.82 5.29 20.21
CA GLU A 156 -20.11 5.44 20.88
C GLU A 156 -19.98 5.37 22.40
N ILE A 157 -19.01 4.62 22.90
CA ILE A 157 -18.77 4.44 24.35
C ILE A 157 -17.33 4.81 24.68
N SER A 158 -17.13 5.67 25.67
CA SER A 158 -15.81 6.15 26.06
C SER A 158 -14.90 5.04 26.60
N SER A 159 -13.59 5.15 26.33
CA SER A 159 -12.57 4.19 26.80
C SER A 159 -12.56 4.03 28.33
N ALA A 160 -12.91 5.08 29.08
CA ALA A 160 -13.02 5.02 30.53
C ALA A 160 -14.11 4.06 31.02
N ILE A 161 -15.24 3.98 30.30
CA ILE A 161 -16.33 3.04 30.63
C ILE A 161 -15.87 1.60 30.38
N TRP A 162 -15.23 1.35 29.25
CA TRP A 162 -14.67 0.03 28.93
C TRP A 162 -13.63 -0.43 29.95
N SER A 163 -12.73 0.46 30.37
CA SER A 163 -11.74 0.17 31.42
C SER A 163 -12.38 -0.15 32.75
N ALA A 164 -13.45 0.58 33.12
CA ALA A 164 -14.18 0.33 34.37
C ALA A 164 -14.96 -1.00 34.36
N LEU A 165 -15.56 -1.37 33.22
CA LEU A 165 -16.25 -2.65 33.04
C LEU A 165 -15.27 -3.83 33.03
N LYS A 166 -14.11 -3.67 32.35
CA LYS A 166 -13.03 -4.67 32.32
C LYS A 166 -12.44 -4.89 33.73
N GLY A 167 -12.22 -3.81 34.47
CA GLY A 167 -11.71 -3.89 35.86
C GLY A 167 -12.65 -4.62 36.86
N LYS A 168 -13.91 -4.87 36.46
CA LYS A 168 -14.90 -5.64 37.20
C LYS A 168 -15.17 -7.02 36.58
N ASP A 169 -14.44 -7.40 35.55
CA ASP A 169 -14.62 -8.62 34.76
C ASP A 169 -16.04 -8.76 34.15
N TYR A 170 -16.74 -7.64 33.92
CA TYR A 170 -18.06 -7.64 33.28
C TYR A 170 -17.97 -7.72 31.74
N VAL A 171 -16.82 -7.40 31.19
CA VAL A 171 -16.51 -7.54 29.76
C VAL A 171 -15.11 -8.13 29.58
N GLU A 172 -14.96 -8.89 28.51
CA GLU A 172 -13.67 -9.43 28.05
C GLU A 172 -13.34 -8.94 26.67
N GLU A 173 -12.04 -8.90 26.38
CA GLU A 173 -11.55 -8.66 25.03
C GLU A 173 -11.43 -9.98 24.29
N ILE A 174 -12.17 -10.11 23.20
CA ILE A 174 -12.03 -11.25 22.30
C ILE A 174 -11.34 -10.79 21.01
N ILE A 175 -10.49 -11.66 20.50
CA ILE A 175 -9.82 -11.47 19.24
C ILE A 175 -10.60 -12.27 18.20
N VAL A 176 -11.21 -11.57 17.25
CA VAL A 176 -11.94 -12.20 16.15
C VAL A 176 -11.10 -12.05 14.89
N PRO A 177 -10.70 -13.16 14.24
CA PRO A 177 -10.03 -13.08 12.96
C PRO A 177 -10.89 -12.28 11.98
N THR A 178 -10.37 -11.17 11.47
CA THR A 178 -11.09 -10.41 10.46
C THR A 178 -10.98 -11.16 9.14
N GLU A 179 -12.11 -11.61 8.61
CA GLU A 179 -12.17 -12.23 7.29
C GLU A 179 -11.73 -11.20 6.24
N GLN A 180 -10.52 -11.37 5.71
CA GLN A 180 -9.99 -10.48 4.69
C GLN A 180 -10.60 -10.83 3.33
N LYS A 181 -11.70 -10.18 2.98
CA LYS A 181 -12.31 -10.32 1.66
C LYS A 181 -11.51 -9.57 0.62
N SER A 182 -11.19 -10.23 -0.50
CA SER A 182 -10.66 -9.52 -1.65
C SER A 182 -11.68 -8.48 -2.15
N TRP A 183 -11.21 -7.48 -2.90
CA TRP A 183 -12.12 -6.47 -3.44
C TRP A 183 -13.22 -7.08 -4.34
N GLN A 184 -12.92 -8.19 -5.05
CA GLN A 184 -13.92 -8.91 -5.85
C GLN A 184 -14.99 -9.56 -4.95
N GLN A 185 -14.57 -10.20 -3.86
CA GLN A 185 -15.50 -10.79 -2.89
C GLN A 185 -16.35 -9.73 -2.18
N ALA A 186 -15.75 -8.55 -1.89
CA ALA A 186 -16.47 -7.43 -1.30
C ALA A 186 -17.47 -6.80 -2.29
N LEU A 187 -17.14 -6.74 -3.59
CA LEU A 187 -18.03 -6.28 -4.64
C LEU A 187 -19.25 -7.22 -4.78
N GLY A 188 -19.05 -8.55 -4.67
CA GLY A 188 -20.10 -9.55 -4.84
C GLY A 188 -20.79 -9.43 -6.20
N ASP A 189 -22.13 -9.43 -6.19
CA ASP A 189 -22.96 -9.30 -7.39
C ASP A 189 -23.25 -7.84 -7.80
N ASN A 190 -22.67 -6.87 -7.09
CA ASN A 190 -22.87 -5.46 -7.43
C ASN A 190 -22.16 -5.12 -8.76
N PRO A 191 -22.71 -4.19 -9.56
CA PRO A 191 -22.04 -3.75 -10.78
C PRO A 191 -20.70 -3.08 -10.45
N LEU A 192 -19.67 -3.43 -11.21
CA LEU A 192 -18.32 -2.87 -11.04
C LEU A 192 -18.29 -1.33 -11.18
N VAL A 193 -19.08 -0.81 -12.11
CA VAL A 193 -19.12 0.61 -12.47
C VAL A 193 -20.53 1.18 -12.37
N ASN A 194 -20.60 2.44 -12.01
CA ASN A 194 -21.82 3.24 -12.14
C ASN A 194 -21.88 3.81 -13.56
N LEU A 195 -22.77 3.25 -14.38
CA LEU A 195 -22.92 3.65 -15.78
C LEU A 195 -23.44 5.07 -15.97
N ASP A 196 -24.18 5.62 -15.01
CA ASP A 196 -24.68 7.01 -15.06
C ASP A 196 -23.52 8.04 -15.07
N ASN A 197 -22.37 7.66 -14.54
CA ASN A 197 -21.19 8.49 -14.50
C ASN A 197 -20.19 8.19 -15.64
N ARG A 198 -20.56 7.34 -16.61
CA ARG A 198 -19.71 6.98 -17.75
C ARG A 198 -19.97 7.91 -18.92
N LEU A 199 -18.94 8.68 -19.32
CA LEU A 199 -19.05 9.56 -20.46
C LEU A 199 -18.81 8.83 -21.77
N THR A 200 -19.52 9.24 -22.82
CA THR A 200 -19.27 8.73 -24.17
C THR A 200 -17.98 9.35 -24.71
N LEU A 201 -17.07 8.50 -25.16
CA LEU A 201 -15.82 8.94 -25.77
C LEU A 201 -16.08 9.60 -27.14
N ASN A 202 -15.44 10.72 -27.40
CA ASN A 202 -15.39 11.27 -28.74
C ASN A 202 -14.46 10.44 -29.64
N LYS A 203 -14.44 10.74 -30.94
CA LYS A 203 -13.67 9.95 -31.94
C LYS A 203 -12.17 9.82 -31.61
N GLN A 204 -11.52 10.92 -31.14
CA GLN A 204 -10.11 10.85 -30.76
C GLN A 204 -9.88 10.01 -29.51
N GLN A 205 -10.73 10.18 -28.50
CA GLN A 205 -10.68 9.38 -27.27
C GLN A 205 -10.95 7.90 -27.53
N ALA A 206 -11.96 7.59 -28.37
CA ALA A 206 -12.28 6.20 -28.74
C ALA A 206 -11.14 5.53 -29.50
N LEU A 207 -10.47 6.27 -30.40
CA LEU A 207 -9.30 5.75 -31.12
C LEU A 207 -8.13 5.49 -30.14
N ALA A 208 -7.81 6.45 -29.27
CA ALA A 208 -6.78 6.29 -28.26
C ALA A 208 -7.07 5.10 -27.33
N PHE A 209 -8.31 4.99 -26.87
CA PHE A 209 -8.75 3.90 -26.00
C PHE A 209 -8.66 2.53 -26.69
N SER A 210 -9.07 2.43 -27.96
CA SER A 210 -8.96 1.18 -28.71
C SER A 210 -7.51 0.70 -28.85
N GLN A 211 -6.55 1.62 -29.01
CA GLN A 211 -5.13 1.28 -29.07
C GLN A 211 -4.61 0.75 -27.72
N LEU A 212 -5.03 1.32 -26.60
CA LEU A 212 -4.70 0.82 -25.25
C LEU A 212 -5.17 -0.62 -25.06
N LEU A 213 -6.33 -0.98 -25.58
CA LEU A 213 -6.89 -2.33 -25.44
C LEU A 213 -6.25 -3.38 -26.34
N PHE A 214 -5.67 -2.94 -27.44
CA PHE A 214 -5.14 -3.86 -28.45
C PHE A 214 -3.82 -4.53 -28.05
N GLN A 215 -3.04 -3.91 -27.16
CA GLN A 215 -1.74 -4.44 -26.77
C GLN A 215 -1.78 -4.97 -25.33
N GLU A 216 -1.33 -6.21 -25.17
CA GLU A 216 -1.19 -6.85 -23.86
C GLU A 216 0.25 -6.80 -23.35
N GLY A 217 0.44 -7.01 -22.07
CA GLY A 217 1.76 -7.03 -21.43
C GLY A 217 2.37 -5.65 -21.22
N PHE A 218 3.68 -5.60 -21.12
CA PHE A 218 4.40 -4.36 -20.85
C PHE A 218 4.42 -3.44 -22.07
N ASN A 219 3.82 -2.28 -21.89
CA ASN A 219 3.84 -1.17 -22.85
C ASN A 219 3.87 0.14 -22.10
N VAL A 220 4.63 1.10 -22.59
CA VAL A 220 4.63 2.48 -22.09
C VAL A 220 3.84 3.34 -23.05
N TRP A 221 2.77 3.93 -22.56
CA TRP A 221 1.89 4.80 -23.32
C TRP A 221 2.05 6.24 -22.85
N LEU A 222 2.32 7.17 -23.75
CA LEU A 222 2.24 8.60 -23.51
C LEU A 222 0.90 9.11 -24.06
N LEU A 223 -0.01 9.49 -23.18
CA LEU A 223 -1.28 10.15 -23.52
C LEU A 223 -1.08 11.67 -23.41
N GLU A 224 -0.73 12.29 -24.51
CA GLU A 224 -0.67 13.74 -24.62
C GLU A 224 -2.05 14.30 -24.91
N GLY A 225 -2.48 15.28 -24.12
CA GLY A 225 -3.78 15.88 -24.35
C GLY A 225 -3.94 17.23 -23.66
N VAL A 226 -4.42 18.22 -24.39
CA VAL A 226 -4.66 19.55 -23.84
C VAL A 226 -5.54 19.49 -22.58
N THR A 227 -5.43 20.50 -21.74
CA THR A 227 -6.28 20.59 -20.54
C THR A 227 -7.74 20.56 -20.95
N GLY A 228 -8.54 19.67 -20.32
CA GLY A 228 -9.94 19.46 -20.68
C GLY A 228 -10.15 18.55 -21.90
N SER A 229 -9.13 17.88 -22.42
CA SER A 229 -9.32 16.91 -23.50
C SER A 229 -9.98 15.59 -23.10
N GLY A 230 -10.19 15.38 -21.79
CA GLY A 230 -10.84 14.19 -21.24
C GLY A 230 -9.88 13.02 -21.02
N LYS A 231 -8.59 13.25 -20.79
CA LYS A 231 -7.63 12.20 -20.39
C LYS A 231 -8.15 11.34 -19.25
N THR A 232 -8.76 11.98 -18.23
CA THR A 232 -9.31 11.28 -17.07
C THR A 232 -10.38 10.25 -17.43
N GLU A 233 -11.23 10.54 -18.43
CA GLU A 233 -12.25 9.58 -18.88
C GLU A 233 -11.61 8.35 -19.53
N ILE A 234 -10.52 8.54 -20.30
CA ILE A 234 -9.76 7.40 -20.84
C ILE A 234 -9.15 6.57 -19.70
N TYR A 235 -8.61 7.23 -18.65
CA TYR A 235 -8.09 6.51 -17.47
C TYR A 235 -9.19 5.66 -16.83
N LEU A 236 -10.36 6.25 -16.55
CA LEU A 236 -11.47 5.56 -15.90
C LEU A 236 -11.95 4.36 -16.73
N GLN A 237 -12.07 4.50 -18.04
CA GLN A 237 -12.47 3.37 -18.89
C GLN A 237 -11.37 2.30 -19.01
N TYR A 238 -10.10 2.69 -19.00
CA TYR A 238 -9.02 1.70 -19.02
C TYR A 238 -8.90 0.96 -17.69
N ILE A 239 -9.08 1.65 -16.57
CA ILE A 239 -9.19 1.03 -15.24
C ILE A 239 -10.34 0.01 -15.21
N GLU A 240 -11.52 0.36 -15.76
CA GLU A 240 -12.65 -0.54 -15.84
C GLU A 240 -12.27 -1.87 -16.51
N GLU A 241 -11.55 -1.84 -17.62
CA GLU A 241 -11.14 -3.06 -18.32
C GLU A 241 -10.11 -3.89 -17.53
N VAL A 242 -9.23 -3.23 -16.77
CA VAL A 242 -8.26 -3.91 -15.91
C VAL A 242 -8.95 -4.57 -14.71
N LEU A 243 -9.90 -3.87 -14.09
CA LEU A 243 -10.69 -4.41 -12.98
C LEU A 243 -11.58 -5.57 -13.42
N LYS A 244 -12.15 -5.54 -14.64
CA LYS A 244 -12.88 -6.69 -15.22
C LYS A 244 -12.03 -7.95 -15.34
N LYS A 245 -10.70 -7.80 -15.49
CA LYS A 245 -9.74 -8.91 -15.48
C LYS A 245 -9.36 -9.35 -14.05
N GLY A 246 -9.99 -8.78 -13.02
CA GLY A 246 -9.73 -9.10 -11.61
C GLY A 246 -8.47 -8.46 -11.03
N LYS A 247 -7.80 -7.57 -11.76
CA LYS A 247 -6.51 -6.98 -11.38
C LYS A 247 -6.68 -5.65 -10.64
N GLN A 248 -5.66 -5.27 -9.88
CA GLN A 248 -5.60 -4.01 -9.13
C GLN A 248 -4.96 -2.90 -9.98
N VAL A 249 -5.18 -1.64 -9.59
CA VAL A 249 -4.67 -0.47 -10.31
C VAL A 249 -4.00 0.52 -9.36
N LEU A 250 -2.85 1.03 -9.77
CA LEU A 250 -2.15 2.15 -9.12
C LEU A 250 -2.29 3.42 -9.96
N VAL A 251 -2.77 4.48 -9.36
CA VAL A 251 -2.85 5.81 -9.98
C VAL A 251 -1.96 6.79 -9.20
N LEU A 252 -0.93 7.29 -9.86
CA LEU A 252 -0.05 8.31 -9.30
C LEU A 252 -0.45 9.68 -9.82
N VAL A 253 -0.62 10.63 -8.92
CA VAL A 253 -0.94 12.03 -9.23
C VAL A 253 0.03 12.96 -8.49
N PRO A 254 0.32 14.17 -9.00
CA PRO A 254 1.06 15.18 -8.25
C PRO A 254 0.34 15.53 -6.95
N GLU A 255 1.06 16.03 -5.94
CA GLU A 255 0.44 16.43 -4.67
C GLU A 255 -0.71 17.44 -4.86
N ILE A 256 -0.54 18.40 -5.75
CA ILE A 256 -1.57 19.39 -6.11
C ILE A 256 -2.75 18.76 -6.88
N GLY A 257 -2.56 17.64 -7.54
CA GLY A 257 -3.57 16.90 -8.30
C GLY A 257 -4.44 15.98 -7.43
N LEU A 258 -3.96 15.63 -6.24
CA LEU A 258 -4.69 14.76 -5.32
C LEU A 258 -5.75 15.53 -4.52
N THR A 259 -6.73 16.05 -5.23
CA THR A 259 -7.84 16.81 -4.65
C THR A 259 -9.01 15.92 -4.27
N PRO A 260 -9.86 16.33 -3.32
CA PRO A 260 -11.11 15.62 -3.03
C PRO A 260 -12.00 15.43 -4.27
N GLN A 261 -11.95 16.36 -5.21
CA GLN A 261 -12.69 16.27 -6.47
C GLN A 261 -12.16 15.14 -7.35
N THR A 262 -10.84 15.00 -7.45
CA THR A 262 -10.20 13.88 -8.18
C THR A 262 -10.64 12.56 -7.59
N VAL A 263 -10.51 12.37 -6.28
CA VAL A 263 -10.91 11.13 -5.59
C VAL A 263 -12.38 10.82 -5.79
N ARG A 264 -13.27 11.81 -5.64
CA ARG A 264 -14.72 11.66 -5.85
C ARG A 264 -15.09 11.19 -7.25
N ARG A 265 -14.32 11.56 -8.28
CA ARG A 265 -14.57 11.08 -9.66
C ARG A 265 -14.37 9.56 -9.76
N PHE A 266 -13.34 9.02 -9.12
CA PHE A 266 -13.12 7.58 -9.09
C PHE A 266 -14.20 6.88 -8.25
N GLN A 267 -14.51 7.41 -7.06
CA GLN A 267 -15.54 6.87 -6.17
C GLN A 267 -16.94 6.90 -6.80
N ALA A 268 -17.25 7.92 -7.60
CA ALA A 268 -18.53 8.00 -8.32
C ALA A 268 -18.61 7.00 -9.49
N ARG A 269 -17.45 6.63 -10.09
CA ARG A 269 -17.40 5.71 -11.22
C ARG A 269 -17.40 4.24 -10.79
N PHE A 270 -16.67 3.88 -9.74
CA PHE A 270 -16.41 2.49 -9.36
C PHE A 270 -17.04 2.14 -8.02
N ASN A 271 -17.71 1.00 -7.98
CA ASN A 271 -18.32 0.44 -6.76
C ASN A 271 -17.37 -0.53 -6.04
N VAL A 272 -16.09 -0.23 -6.04
CA VAL A 272 -15.04 -1.04 -5.40
C VAL A 272 -14.28 -0.23 -4.36
N GLU A 273 -13.52 -0.92 -3.51
CA GLU A 273 -12.67 -0.26 -2.51
C GLU A 273 -11.54 0.52 -3.18
N ILE A 274 -11.50 1.82 -2.91
CA ILE A 274 -10.50 2.76 -3.41
C ILE A 274 -9.77 3.36 -2.23
N ASP A 275 -8.49 3.09 -2.15
CA ASP A 275 -7.61 3.66 -1.15
C ASP A 275 -6.87 4.89 -1.65
N VAL A 276 -6.65 5.86 -0.75
CA VAL A 276 -5.95 7.10 -1.09
C VAL A 276 -4.75 7.29 -0.17
N LEU A 277 -3.56 7.47 -0.77
CA LEU A 277 -2.30 7.73 -0.07
C LEU A 277 -1.84 9.18 -0.28
N HIS A 278 -1.95 9.99 0.77
CA HIS A 278 -1.53 11.40 0.76
C HIS A 278 -0.74 11.77 2.03
N SER A 279 -0.13 12.94 2.02
CA SER A 279 0.75 13.43 3.11
C SER A 279 0.05 13.55 4.47
N ASN A 280 -1.25 13.82 4.50
CA ASN A 280 -2.03 14.03 5.73
C ASN A 280 -2.46 12.73 6.44
N LEU A 281 -2.23 11.55 5.84
CA LEU A 281 -2.51 10.28 6.51
C LEU A 281 -1.52 10.06 7.65
N ASN A 282 -2.03 9.61 8.80
CA ASN A 282 -1.17 9.13 9.88
C ASN A 282 -0.55 7.75 9.54
N ASP A 283 0.46 7.35 10.32
CA ASP A 283 1.22 6.12 10.05
C ASP A 283 0.36 4.85 10.10
N THR A 284 -0.70 4.82 10.94
CA THR A 284 -1.65 3.70 11.00
C THR A 284 -2.48 3.61 9.73
N GLN A 285 -2.99 4.73 9.25
CA GLN A 285 -3.77 4.77 8.01
C GLN A 285 -2.92 4.35 6.81
N ARG A 286 -1.65 4.80 6.74
CA ARG A 286 -0.70 4.39 5.68
C ARG A 286 -0.43 2.89 5.71
N LEU A 287 -0.23 2.33 6.90
CA LEU A 287 -0.04 0.88 7.06
C LEU A 287 -1.29 0.12 6.62
N ASN A 288 -2.48 0.57 7.00
CA ASN A 288 -3.74 -0.09 6.62
C ASN A 288 -3.94 -0.10 5.09
N VAL A 289 -3.64 1.01 4.39
CA VAL A 289 -3.71 1.05 2.91
C VAL A 289 -2.70 0.08 2.30
N TRP A 290 -1.47 0.07 2.80
CA TRP A 290 -0.42 -0.82 2.32
C TRP A 290 -0.82 -2.31 2.48
N GLU A 291 -1.41 -2.67 3.63
CA GLU A 291 -1.88 -4.04 3.88
C GLU A 291 -3.07 -4.41 3.00
N ARG A 292 -4.08 -3.53 2.87
CA ARG A 292 -5.25 -3.79 2.02
C ARG A 292 -4.87 -4.00 0.57
N ALA A 293 -3.94 -3.22 0.05
CA ALA A 293 -3.43 -3.41 -1.30
C ALA A 293 -2.71 -4.75 -1.45
N ARG A 294 -1.81 -5.07 -0.50
CA ARG A 294 -1.02 -6.31 -0.50
C ARG A 294 -1.87 -7.58 -0.37
N THR A 295 -2.96 -7.51 0.36
CA THR A 295 -3.89 -8.63 0.57
C THR A 295 -5.04 -8.66 -0.44
N GLY A 296 -5.04 -7.75 -1.45
CA GLY A 296 -6.05 -7.72 -2.50
C GLY A 296 -7.40 -7.16 -2.07
N GLN A 297 -7.48 -6.46 -0.94
CA GLN A 297 -8.72 -5.83 -0.49
C GLN A 297 -8.99 -4.50 -1.21
N SER A 298 -7.96 -3.77 -1.62
CA SER A 298 -8.09 -2.55 -2.42
C SER A 298 -8.06 -2.88 -3.90
N ALA A 299 -9.03 -2.41 -4.67
CA ALA A 299 -9.04 -2.52 -6.13
C ALA A 299 -8.18 -1.45 -6.79
N ILE A 300 -8.26 -0.21 -6.27
CA ILE A 300 -7.56 0.96 -6.78
C ILE A 300 -6.83 1.65 -5.62
N VAL A 301 -5.57 1.99 -5.83
CA VAL A 301 -4.84 2.89 -4.94
C VAL A 301 -4.50 4.15 -5.70
N ILE A 302 -4.91 5.30 -5.18
CA ILE A 302 -4.59 6.63 -5.72
C ILE A 302 -3.62 7.29 -4.74
N GLY A 303 -2.53 7.84 -5.23
CA GLY A 303 -1.61 8.51 -4.33
C GLY A 303 -0.54 9.34 -5.02
N THR A 304 0.29 9.97 -4.22
CA THR A 304 1.43 10.74 -4.70
C THR A 304 2.64 9.82 -4.94
N ARG A 305 3.77 10.38 -5.24
CA ARG A 305 5.03 9.69 -5.54
C ARG A 305 5.30 8.45 -4.67
N SER A 306 5.09 8.53 -3.35
CA SER A 306 5.38 7.44 -2.42
C SER A 306 4.42 6.25 -2.54
N ALA A 307 3.25 6.44 -3.14
CA ALA A 307 2.30 5.35 -3.38
C ALA A 307 2.85 4.29 -4.35
N LEU A 308 3.89 4.61 -5.11
CA LEU A 308 4.60 3.65 -5.96
C LEU A 308 5.15 2.44 -5.19
N PHE A 309 5.45 2.60 -3.90
CA PHE A 309 5.97 1.53 -3.04
C PHE A 309 4.89 0.70 -2.36
N THR A 310 3.64 0.96 -2.66
CA THR A 310 2.54 0.09 -2.23
C THR A 310 2.69 -1.26 -2.92
N GLN A 311 2.68 -2.32 -2.13
CA GLN A 311 2.68 -3.67 -2.68
C GLN A 311 1.25 -4.08 -3.00
N PHE A 312 1.08 -4.76 -4.11
CA PHE A 312 -0.20 -5.27 -4.59
C PHE A 312 -0.16 -6.79 -4.67
N SER A 313 -1.29 -7.43 -4.49
CA SER A 313 -1.43 -8.87 -4.72
C SER A 313 -1.41 -9.21 -6.21
N ASP A 314 -2.07 -8.41 -7.05
CA ASP A 314 -2.11 -8.59 -8.50
C ASP A 314 -2.30 -7.25 -9.23
N LEU A 315 -1.23 -6.46 -9.32
CA LEU A 315 -1.23 -5.19 -10.04
C LEU A 315 -1.34 -5.43 -11.55
N GLY A 316 -2.27 -4.73 -12.22
CA GLY A 316 -2.51 -4.86 -13.67
C GLY A 316 -2.29 -3.59 -14.48
N LEU A 317 -2.17 -2.43 -13.82
CA LEU A 317 -2.00 -1.14 -14.50
C LEU A 317 -1.38 -0.12 -13.56
N ILE A 318 -0.45 0.67 -14.10
CA ILE A 318 0.04 1.90 -13.48
C ILE A 318 -0.38 3.09 -14.33
N ILE A 319 -1.01 4.08 -13.73
CA ILE A 319 -1.28 5.38 -14.35
C ILE A 319 -0.48 6.44 -13.63
N LEU A 320 0.15 7.32 -14.36
CA LEU A 320 0.88 8.47 -13.84
C LEU A 320 0.36 9.72 -14.54
N ASP A 321 -0.48 10.46 -13.86
CA ASP A 321 -1.06 11.69 -14.40
C ASP A 321 -0.13 12.87 -14.19
N GLU A 322 -0.11 13.81 -15.15
CA GLU A 322 0.82 14.94 -15.21
C GLU A 322 2.30 14.50 -15.01
N GLU A 323 2.75 13.54 -15.84
CA GLU A 323 4.05 12.84 -15.71
C GLU A 323 5.25 13.79 -15.69
N HIS A 324 5.10 15.00 -16.22
CA HIS A 324 6.11 16.05 -16.25
C HIS A 324 6.32 16.75 -14.91
N ASP A 325 5.41 16.56 -13.94
CA ASP A 325 5.46 17.31 -12.66
C ASP A 325 6.71 16.96 -11.86
N GLY A 326 7.42 18.00 -11.41
CA GLY A 326 8.67 17.87 -10.66
C GLY A 326 8.52 17.18 -9.29
N SER A 327 7.28 17.07 -8.74
CA SER A 327 7.02 16.40 -7.47
C SER A 327 7.24 14.87 -7.54
N PHE A 328 7.29 14.30 -8.75
CA PHE A 328 7.64 12.89 -8.94
C PHE A 328 9.14 12.60 -8.74
N LYS A 329 9.99 13.62 -8.68
CA LYS A 329 11.39 13.49 -8.31
C LYS A 329 11.59 13.64 -6.80
N GLN A 330 12.16 12.62 -6.15
CA GLN A 330 12.60 12.70 -4.75
C GLN A 330 13.85 13.58 -4.66
N GLN A 331 13.83 14.58 -3.79
CA GLN A 331 14.92 15.55 -3.64
C GLN A 331 15.96 15.13 -2.59
N ASP A 332 15.50 14.43 -1.54
CA ASP A 332 16.33 14.07 -0.39
C ASP A 332 16.51 12.55 -0.27
N GLY A 333 17.63 12.13 0.32
CA GLY A 333 17.97 10.73 0.55
C GLY A 333 18.15 9.95 -0.74
N TRP A 334 17.39 8.88 -0.95
CA TRP A 334 17.33 8.15 -2.21
C TRP A 334 16.57 8.95 -3.26
N ARG A 335 17.31 9.59 -4.17
CA ARG A 335 16.81 10.57 -5.16
C ARG A 335 16.26 9.91 -6.42
N TYR A 336 15.26 9.06 -6.28
CA TYR A 336 14.59 8.40 -7.41
C TYR A 336 13.61 9.32 -8.14
N HIS A 337 13.24 8.92 -9.35
CA HIS A 337 12.11 9.48 -10.10
C HIS A 337 10.99 8.45 -10.19
N ALA A 338 9.78 8.79 -9.72
CA ALA A 338 8.67 7.82 -9.66
C ALA A 338 8.22 7.33 -11.03
N ARG A 339 8.24 8.19 -12.07
CA ARG A 339 7.96 7.79 -13.45
C ARG A 339 8.91 6.67 -13.89
N ASP A 340 10.21 6.89 -13.74
CA ASP A 340 11.22 5.94 -14.22
C ASP A 340 11.18 4.63 -13.45
N LEU A 341 11.01 4.70 -12.11
CA LEU A 341 10.82 3.51 -11.28
C LEU A 341 9.51 2.78 -11.60
N GLY A 342 8.43 3.53 -11.87
CA GLY A 342 7.14 2.96 -12.26
C GLY A 342 7.21 2.20 -13.59
N ILE A 343 7.95 2.72 -14.57
CA ILE A 343 8.19 2.05 -15.85
C ILE A 343 8.94 0.74 -15.65
N VAL A 344 9.99 0.73 -14.82
CA VAL A 344 10.75 -0.50 -14.55
C VAL A 344 9.90 -1.51 -13.75
N LEU A 345 9.07 -1.04 -12.81
CA LEU A 345 8.13 -1.90 -12.10
C LEU A 345 7.12 -2.53 -13.07
N ALA A 346 6.51 -1.72 -13.94
CA ALA A 346 5.58 -2.19 -14.95
C ALA A 346 6.22 -3.23 -15.89
N GLN A 347 7.48 -3.01 -16.29
CA GLN A 347 8.25 -3.97 -17.09
C GLN A 347 8.46 -5.29 -16.37
N LYS A 348 8.86 -5.25 -15.10
CA LYS A 348 9.08 -6.46 -14.30
C LYS A 348 7.80 -7.25 -14.04
N LEU A 349 6.68 -6.57 -13.91
CA LEU A 349 5.36 -7.17 -13.75
C LEU A 349 4.71 -7.57 -15.08
N ASN A 350 5.30 -7.21 -16.21
CA ASN A 350 4.74 -7.37 -17.56
C ASN A 350 3.33 -6.77 -17.70
N ILE A 351 3.16 -5.53 -17.23
CA ILE A 351 1.89 -4.79 -17.25
C ILE A 351 2.05 -3.44 -17.96
N PRO A 352 0.98 -2.84 -18.49
CA PRO A 352 1.04 -1.52 -19.10
C PRO A 352 1.23 -0.41 -18.06
N ILE A 353 1.89 0.67 -18.50
CA ILE A 353 1.93 1.95 -17.80
C ILE A 353 1.47 3.07 -18.71
N LEU A 354 0.57 3.93 -18.24
CA LEU A 354 0.01 5.07 -18.94
C LEU A 354 0.49 6.37 -18.30
N LEU A 355 1.25 7.13 -19.05
CA LEU A 355 1.77 8.46 -18.69
C LEU A 355 0.87 9.52 -19.30
N GLY A 356 0.21 10.34 -18.50
CA GLY A 356 -0.66 11.40 -18.98
C GLY A 356 -0.04 12.78 -18.79
N SER A 357 -0.15 13.64 -19.78
CA SER A 357 0.31 15.03 -19.68
C SER A 357 -0.35 15.94 -20.70
N ALA A 358 -0.48 17.22 -20.35
CA ALA A 358 -0.78 18.28 -21.33
C ALA A 358 0.52 18.84 -21.94
N THR A 359 1.63 18.74 -21.23
CA THR A 359 2.96 19.25 -21.59
C THR A 359 4.01 18.20 -21.23
N PRO A 360 4.11 17.13 -22.05
CA PRO A 360 5.01 16.02 -21.75
C PRO A 360 6.47 16.46 -21.53
N SER A 361 7.16 15.72 -20.64
CA SER A 361 8.58 15.94 -20.41
C SER A 361 9.41 15.64 -21.67
N LEU A 362 10.55 16.31 -21.81
CA LEU A 362 11.45 16.09 -22.96
C LEU A 362 11.93 14.63 -23.04
N GLU A 363 12.13 13.98 -21.91
CA GLU A 363 12.49 12.58 -21.82
C GLU A 363 11.41 11.68 -22.40
N SER A 364 10.14 11.93 -22.06
CA SER A 364 9.01 11.15 -22.59
C SER A 364 8.82 11.37 -24.08
N VAL A 365 8.93 12.61 -24.55
CA VAL A 365 8.88 12.92 -25.99
C VAL A 365 10.04 12.25 -26.75
N ASN A 366 11.26 12.31 -26.22
CA ASN A 366 12.40 11.64 -26.82
C ASN A 366 12.22 10.12 -26.90
N ASN A 367 11.61 9.51 -25.86
CA ASN A 367 11.33 8.08 -25.88
C ASN A 367 10.25 7.70 -26.89
N VAL A 368 9.25 8.56 -27.13
CA VAL A 368 8.28 8.41 -28.23
C VAL A 368 9.00 8.47 -29.58
N GLN A 369 9.84 9.49 -29.81
CA GLN A 369 10.57 9.65 -31.07
C GLN A 369 11.49 8.46 -31.36
N ASN A 370 12.08 7.86 -30.35
CA ASN A 370 12.91 6.67 -30.47
C ASN A 370 12.11 5.34 -30.51
N GLY A 371 10.78 5.38 -30.59
CA GLY A 371 9.93 4.21 -30.67
C GLY A 371 9.88 3.35 -29.39
N LYS A 372 10.32 3.90 -28.26
CA LYS A 372 10.28 3.20 -26.96
C LYS A 372 8.93 3.32 -26.27
N TYR A 373 8.20 4.40 -26.53
CA TYR A 373 6.87 4.66 -25.98
C TYR A 373 5.87 4.79 -27.14
N HIS A 374 4.66 4.30 -26.91
CA HIS A 374 3.53 4.56 -27.79
C HIS A 374 2.99 5.95 -27.50
N HIS A 375 2.54 6.65 -28.54
CA HIS A 375 2.04 8.02 -28.43
C HIS A 375 0.57 8.12 -28.80
N LEU A 376 -0.25 8.62 -27.89
CA LEU A 376 -1.67 8.90 -28.06
C LEU A 376 -1.89 10.41 -27.90
N VAL A 377 -2.55 11.04 -28.85
CA VAL A 377 -2.74 12.49 -28.87
C VAL A 377 -4.22 12.86 -28.85
N LEU A 378 -4.60 13.73 -27.92
CA LEU A 378 -5.91 14.35 -27.81
C LEU A 378 -5.79 15.86 -28.05
N SER A 379 -5.88 16.28 -29.30
CA SER A 379 -5.63 17.68 -29.71
C SER A 379 -6.81 18.62 -29.44
N LYS A 380 -8.01 18.10 -29.11
CA LYS A 380 -9.22 18.88 -28.90
C LYS A 380 -9.74 18.74 -27.47
N ARG A 381 -10.39 19.79 -26.94
CA ARG A 381 -11.14 19.70 -25.68
C ARG A 381 -12.34 18.77 -25.83
N ALA A 382 -12.69 18.05 -24.77
CA ALA A 382 -13.91 17.25 -24.72
C ALA A 382 -15.12 18.21 -24.71
N GLY A 383 -15.99 18.11 -25.70
CA GLY A 383 -17.17 18.99 -25.82
C GLY A 383 -17.11 19.98 -26.98
N ASN A 384 -16.05 19.95 -27.80
CA ASN A 384 -15.99 20.67 -29.08
C ASN A 384 -16.03 19.72 -30.27
#